data_2b8dfd1cba2d0ab55ea242de5950ee4b
#
_entry.id   2b8dfd1cba2d0ab55ea242de5950ee4b
#
_cell.length_a   1.000
_cell.length_b   1.000
_cell.length_c   1.000
_cell.angle_alpha   90.00
_cell.angle_beta   90.00
_cell.angle_gamma   90.00
#
_symmetry.space_group_name_H-M   'P 1'
#
loop_
_entity.id
_entity.type
_entity.pdbx_description
1 polymer ?
#
loop_
_entity_poly.entity_id
_entity_poly.type
_entity_poly.pdbx_seq_one_letter_code
_entity_poly.pdbx_strand_id
1 'polypeptide(L)' 'MGGKIMADKVILTCTECLSRNYVTEKNKKTHLQRLEIKKYCPKCKKHTLHKETK' A
#
# COMPACT_ATOMS: atom_id res chain seq x y z
N MET A 1 -21.79 5.24 -18.18
CA MET A 1 -21.20 5.09 -17.91
C MET A 1 -20.71 5.03 -17.08
N GLY A 2 -20.64 5.05 -16.88
CA GLY A 2 -20.27 5.24 -15.86
C GLY A 2 -19.26 4.65 -15.28
N GLY A 3 -18.95 3.93 -15.14
CA GLY A 3 -17.86 3.26 -14.67
C GLY A 3 -16.98 4.03 -13.82
N LYS A 4 -17.50 4.80 -13.00
CA LYS A 4 -16.64 5.50 -12.15
C LYS A 4 -16.04 4.57 -11.14
N ILE A 5 -14.79 4.35 -11.21
CA ILE A 5 -14.10 3.51 -10.27
C ILE A 5 -13.66 4.36 -9.09
N MET A 6 -14.10 3.97 -7.92
CA MET A 6 -13.77 4.73 -6.71
C MET A 6 -12.54 4.14 -6.06
N ALA A 7 -11.45 4.17 -6.77
CA ALA A 7 -10.21 3.64 -6.25
C ALA A 7 -9.32 4.78 -5.76
N ASP A 8 -8.80 4.63 -4.58
CA ASP A 8 -7.90 5.61 -4.01
C ASP A 8 -6.47 5.10 -4.06
N LYS A 9 -5.57 6.00 -4.39
CA LYS A 9 -4.17 5.64 -4.36
C LYS A 9 -3.69 5.60 -2.92
N VAL A 10 -2.99 4.54 -2.59
CA VAL A 10 -2.41 4.40 -1.27
C VAL A 10 -0.95 4.04 -1.45
N ILE A 11 -0.14 4.45 -0.50
CA ILE A 11 1.29 4.20 -0.54
C ILE A 11 1.61 3.17 0.52
N LEU A 12 2.34 2.15 0.11
CA LEU A 12 2.80 1.12 1.03
C LEU A 12 4.17 1.50 1.54
N THR A 13 4.26 1.68 2.82
CA THR A 13 5.48 2.13 3.48
C THR A 13 6.05 1.02 4.33
N CYS A 14 7.34 0.79 4.16
CA CYS A 14 8.04 -0.17 4.99
C CYS A 14 7.94 0.23 6.45
N THR A 15 7.61 -0.74 7.30
CA THR A 15 7.46 -0.42 8.72
C THR A 15 8.78 -0.35 9.45
N GLU A 16 9.88 -0.75 8.81
CA GLU A 16 11.18 -0.74 9.46
C GLU A 16 12.00 0.48 9.11
N CYS A 17 12.07 0.81 7.84
CA CYS A 17 12.85 1.97 7.44
C CYS A 17 11.97 3.15 7.02
N LEU A 18 10.67 2.95 7.04
CA LEU A 18 9.70 3.98 6.71
C LEU A 18 9.86 4.52 5.30
N SER A 19 10.26 3.66 4.38
CA SER A 19 10.42 4.04 2.99
C SER A 19 9.16 3.75 2.21
N ARG A 20 8.77 4.68 1.38
CA ARG A 20 7.62 4.50 0.53
C ARG A 20 8.06 3.78 -0.72
N ASN A 21 7.93 2.48 -0.71
CA ASN A 21 8.47 1.66 -1.78
C ASN A 21 7.44 1.32 -2.85
N TYR A 22 6.18 1.33 -2.51
CA TYR A 22 5.14 0.85 -3.41
C TYR A 22 3.96 1.79 -3.40
N VAL A 23 3.30 1.88 -4.55
CA VAL A 23 2.07 2.64 -4.67
C VAL A 23 1.05 1.70 -5.27
N THR A 24 -0.14 1.66 -4.69
CA THR A 24 -1.19 0.81 -5.20
C THR A 24 -2.51 1.53 -5.07
N GLU A 25 -3.55 0.93 -5.61
CA GLU A 25 -4.89 1.47 -5.51
C GLU A 25 -5.78 0.46 -4.84
N LYS A 26 -6.72 0.95 -4.07
CA LYS A 26 -7.69 0.07 -3.47
C LYS A 26 -9.07 0.68 -3.56
N ASN A 27 -10.05 -0.19 -3.54
CA ASN A 27 -11.44 0.23 -3.56
C ASN A 27 -11.95 0.29 -2.13
N LYS A 28 -12.25 1.49 -1.66
CA LYS A 28 -12.69 1.66 -0.29
C LYS A 28 -13.99 0.96 0.01
N LYS A 29 -14.79 0.70 -0.99
CA LYS A 29 -16.05 0.01 -0.76
C LYS A 29 -15.85 -1.44 -0.40
N THR A 30 -14.79 -2.05 -0.91
CA THR A 30 -14.53 -3.45 -0.63
C THR A 30 -13.41 -3.63 0.39
N HIS A 31 -12.53 -2.65 0.51
CA HIS A 31 -11.39 -2.74 1.43
C HIS A 31 -11.42 -1.57 2.36
N LEU A 32 -12.09 -1.72 3.47
CA LEU A 32 -12.19 -0.66 4.46
C LEU A 32 -10.99 -0.61 5.38
N GLN A 33 -10.29 -1.73 5.50
CA GLN A 33 -9.15 -1.81 6.38
C GLN A 33 -7.89 -1.42 5.64
N ARG A 34 -6.90 -1.00 6.40
CA ARG A 34 -5.63 -0.65 5.81
C ARG A 34 -4.92 -1.89 5.29
N LEU A 35 -4.24 -1.70 4.18
CA LEU A 35 -3.48 -2.79 3.59
C LEU A 35 -2.19 -3.00 4.36
N GLU A 36 -1.88 -4.26 4.59
CA GLU A 36 -0.62 -4.64 5.22
C GLU A 36 -0.09 -5.83 4.45
N ILE A 37 0.98 -5.62 3.71
CA ILE A 37 1.49 -6.63 2.80
C ILE A 37 3.00 -6.71 2.97
N LYS A 38 3.52 -7.93 2.98
CA LYS A 38 4.96 -8.10 2.98
C LYS A 38 5.50 -7.91 1.58
N LYS A 39 6.42 -7.00 1.44
CA LYS A 39 7.08 -6.72 0.18
C LYS A 39 8.57 -6.57 0.40
N TYR A 40 9.33 -6.80 -0.65
CA TYR A 40 10.76 -6.63 -0.56
C TYR A 40 11.11 -5.16 -0.42
N CYS A 41 11.88 -4.83 0.59
CA CYS A 41 12.33 -3.46 0.80
C CYS A 41 13.79 -3.34 0.39
N PRO A 42 14.08 -2.61 -0.68
CA PRO A 42 15.46 -2.48 -1.12
C PRO A 42 16.35 -1.77 -0.12
N LYS A 43 15.78 -0.93 0.71
CA LYS A 43 16.58 -0.25 1.72
C LYS A 43 16.92 -1.16 2.88
N CYS A 44 15.99 -2.03 3.26
CA CYS A 44 16.26 -3.00 4.30
C CYS A 44 16.92 -4.24 3.73
N LYS A 45 16.88 -4.41 2.41
CA LYS A 45 17.43 -5.56 1.70
C LYS A 45 16.84 -6.87 2.20
N LYS A 46 15.56 -6.82 2.49
CA LYS A 46 14.82 -8.00 2.92
C LYS A 46 13.35 -7.71 2.79
N HIS A 47 12.56 -8.76 2.92
CA HIS A 47 11.11 -8.60 2.90
C HIS A 47 10.66 -8.08 4.25
N THR A 48 9.92 -7.00 4.24
CA THR A 48 9.41 -6.40 5.45
C THR A 48 7.94 -6.10 5.26
N LEU A 49 7.25 -5.90 6.37
CA LEU A 49 5.85 -5.56 6.31
C LEU A 49 5.71 -4.11 5.85
N HIS A 50 4.88 -3.93 4.85
CA HIS A 50 4.56 -2.61 4.33
C HIS A 50 3.11 -2.31 4.67
N LYS A 51 2.88 -1.13 5.22
CA LYS A 51 1.54 -0.71 5.58
C LYS A 51 1.09 0.44 4.71
N GLU A 52 -0.20 0.47 4.50
CA GLU A 52 -0.82 1.55 3.76
C GLU A 52 -0.64 2.85 4.53
N THR A 53 -0.12 3.87 3.83
CA THR A 53 -0.10 5.22 4.33
C THR A 53 -0.66 6.11 3.25
N LYS A 54 -1.16 7.23 3.62
CA LYS A 54 -1.81 8.03 2.64
C LYS A 54 -1.21 9.41 2.52
#